data_eb900d1d8b364ed08d18b4ce78467265
#
_entry.id   eb900d1d8b364ed08d18b4ce78467265
#
_cell.length_a   1.000
_cell.length_b   1.000
_cell.length_c   1.000
_cell.angle_alpha   90.00
_cell.angle_beta   90.00
_cell.angle_gamma   90.00
#
_symmetry.space_group_name_H-M   'P 1'
#
loop_
_entity.id
_entity.type
_entity.pdbx_description
1 polymer ?
#
loop_
_entity_poly.entity_id
_entity_poly.type
_entity_poly.pdbx_seq_one_letter_code
_entity_poly.pdbx_strand_id
1 'polypeptide(L)'
;VTDVWSQIFDFSDYGALLSLLMNSVIAGAVLGVVGGLIGVFVMSRDMAFAVHGISELSFAGASAGLLLGVGVVEGSIVGSLIAAVLIGVLGSRARDRNSIIAVLMPFGLGIGILCLALYPGRSANKFGLLTGQIVAVDDPQLGWLIGISVVVLVGLALIWRPLTFASVDADVAAARGIPTRALSIAFMLLLGLAVAVSVQIVGSLLVLAILVTPAAAALRLSASPVVVPLLSVLFAVGALVGGILLALGGSIPISPYVTTISFAIYAVCRIIGSKGVRRSRLAVGGGR
;
A
#
# COMPACT_ATOMS: atom_id res chain seq x y z
N VAL A 1 -1.70 -29.52 19.90
CA VAL A 1 -0.87 -28.29 19.97
C VAL A 1 0.36 -28.43 19.06
N THR A 2 0.96 -29.63 18.94
CA THR A 2 2.10 -29.91 18.05
C THR A 2 1.78 -29.73 16.58
N ASP A 3 0.56 -30.06 16.14
CA ASP A 3 0.14 -29.92 14.73
C ASP A 3 0.01 -28.45 14.26
N VAL A 4 -0.26 -27.52 15.18
CA VAL A 4 -0.39 -26.10 14.82
C VAL A 4 0.98 -25.48 14.52
N TRP A 5 2.03 -25.88 15.26
CA TRP A 5 3.38 -25.39 15.03
C TRP A 5 3.98 -25.92 13.73
N SER A 6 3.72 -27.17 13.36
CA SER A 6 4.14 -27.73 12.08
C SER A 6 3.42 -27.12 10.88
N GLN A 7 2.18 -26.66 11.05
CA GLN A 7 1.45 -25.90 10.02
C GLN A 7 1.99 -24.47 9.81
N ILE A 8 2.66 -23.91 10.84
CA ILE A 8 3.20 -22.55 10.80
C ILE A 8 4.68 -22.56 10.37
N PHE A 9 5.44 -23.59 10.74
CA PHE A 9 6.90 -23.67 10.56
C PHE A 9 7.31 -25.06 10.06
N ASP A 10 7.13 -25.34 8.76
CA ASP A 10 7.68 -26.51 8.08
C ASP A 10 8.68 -26.06 7.01
N PHE A 11 9.96 -26.25 7.25
CA PHE A 11 11.06 -25.82 6.37
C PHE A 11 11.69 -26.97 5.57
N SER A 12 11.03 -28.13 5.45
CA SER A 12 11.59 -29.35 4.83
C SER A 12 11.94 -29.15 3.34
N ASP A 13 11.14 -28.38 2.58
CA ASP A 13 11.31 -28.13 1.14
C ASP A 13 11.65 -26.67 0.78
N TYR A 14 12.17 -25.91 1.76
CA TYR A 14 12.34 -24.45 1.66
C TYR A 14 13.14 -24.00 0.42
N GLY A 15 14.22 -24.70 0.06
CA GLY A 15 15.06 -24.32 -1.09
C GLY A 15 14.35 -24.48 -2.43
N ALA A 16 13.56 -25.54 -2.60
CA ALA A 16 12.78 -25.77 -3.81
C ALA A 16 11.63 -24.75 -3.93
N LEU A 17 10.94 -24.47 -2.84
CA LEU A 17 9.87 -23.47 -2.77
C LEU A 17 10.38 -22.06 -3.03
N LEU A 18 11.56 -21.70 -2.53
CA LEU A 18 12.15 -20.38 -2.74
C LEU A 18 12.46 -20.13 -4.23
N SER A 19 12.93 -21.14 -4.97
CA SER A 19 13.18 -21.00 -6.41
C SER A 19 11.89 -20.77 -7.22
N LEU A 20 10.78 -21.40 -6.81
CA LEU A 20 9.47 -21.24 -7.43
C LEU A 20 8.84 -19.89 -7.11
N LEU A 21 9.17 -19.30 -5.98
CA LEU A 21 8.56 -18.05 -5.50
C LEU A 21 9.46 -16.81 -5.68
N MET A 22 10.51 -16.93 -6.50
CA MET A 22 11.41 -15.80 -6.77
C MET A 22 10.65 -14.58 -7.34
N ASN A 23 9.69 -14.79 -8.23
CA ASN A 23 8.85 -13.73 -8.75
C ASN A 23 8.04 -13.02 -7.64
N SER A 24 7.55 -13.78 -6.67
CA SER A 24 6.82 -13.24 -5.52
C SER A 24 7.72 -12.40 -4.60
N VAL A 25 8.96 -12.83 -4.39
CA VAL A 25 9.96 -12.08 -3.60
C VAL A 25 10.33 -10.77 -4.31
N ILE A 26 10.56 -10.82 -5.63
CA ILE A 26 10.83 -9.62 -6.44
C ILE A 26 9.62 -8.68 -6.40
N ALA A 27 8.42 -9.21 -6.61
CA ALA A 27 7.18 -8.45 -6.54
C ALA A 27 7.00 -7.77 -5.16
N GLY A 28 7.25 -8.52 -4.08
CA GLY A 28 7.20 -7.98 -2.72
C GLY A 28 8.23 -6.88 -2.48
N ALA A 29 9.45 -7.05 -2.97
CA ALA A 29 10.49 -6.01 -2.86
C ALA A 29 10.12 -4.74 -3.63
N VAL A 30 9.65 -4.87 -4.88
CA VAL A 30 9.21 -3.74 -5.71
C VAL A 30 8.03 -3.01 -5.07
N LEU A 31 7.00 -3.74 -4.62
CA LEU A 31 5.86 -3.17 -3.91
C LEU A 31 6.27 -2.49 -2.59
N GLY A 32 7.24 -3.06 -1.87
CA GLY A 32 7.79 -2.46 -0.66
C GLY A 32 8.46 -1.12 -0.92
N VAL A 33 9.22 -1.00 -2.02
CA VAL A 33 9.83 0.27 -2.44
C VAL A 33 8.76 1.30 -2.81
N VAL A 34 7.83 0.93 -3.70
CA VAL A 34 6.73 1.83 -4.14
C VAL A 34 5.86 2.24 -2.95
N GLY A 35 5.41 1.26 -2.16
CA GLY A 35 4.55 1.49 -1.01
C GLY A 35 5.22 2.33 0.07
N GLY A 36 6.50 2.06 0.36
CA GLY A 36 7.28 2.82 1.33
C GLY A 36 7.45 4.29 0.95
N LEU A 37 7.72 4.59 -0.33
CA LEU A 37 7.88 5.97 -0.80
C LEU A 37 6.54 6.72 -0.91
N ILE A 38 5.53 6.12 -1.53
CA ILE A 38 4.18 6.70 -1.64
C ILE A 38 3.57 6.91 -0.25
N GLY A 39 3.75 5.94 0.65
CA GLY A 39 3.21 5.96 2.00
C GLY A 39 3.66 7.16 2.82
N VAL A 40 4.88 7.67 2.62
CA VAL A 40 5.36 8.90 3.28
C VAL A 40 4.45 10.09 2.95
N PHE A 41 4.09 10.26 1.68
CA PHE A 41 3.20 11.34 1.26
C PHE A 41 1.74 11.08 1.65
N VAL A 42 1.30 9.83 1.65
CA VAL A 42 -0.01 9.43 2.16
C VAL A 42 -0.16 9.85 3.61
N MET A 43 0.84 9.57 4.45
CA MET A 43 0.83 9.93 5.86
C MET A 43 1.00 11.43 6.10
N SER A 44 1.91 12.09 5.36
CA SER A 44 2.15 13.54 5.52
C SER A 44 0.96 14.40 5.09
N ARG A 45 0.09 13.88 4.21
CA ARG A 45 -1.08 14.58 3.67
C ARG A 45 -2.41 14.11 4.25
N ASP A 46 -2.35 13.24 5.27
CA ASP A 46 -3.52 12.66 5.95
C ASP A 46 -4.48 11.95 4.95
N MET A 47 -3.91 11.10 4.10
CA MET A 47 -4.62 10.43 3.00
C MET A 47 -4.75 8.92 3.17
N ALA A 48 -4.58 8.39 4.39
CA ALA A 48 -4.67 6.96 4.67
C ALA A 48 -6.03 6.36 4.24
N PHE A 49 -7.13 7.07 4.50
CA PHE A 49 -8.46 6.65 4.05
C PHE A 49 -8.61 6.65 2.52
N ALA A 50 -7.92 7.56 1.81
CA ALA A 50 -7.95 7.58 0.35
C ALA A 50 -7.35 6.29 -0.23
N VAL A 51 -6.29 5.75 0.36
CA VAL A 51 -5.71 4.46 -0.02
C VAL A 51 -6.78 3.36 0.01
N HIS A 52 -7.55 3.30 1.09
CA HIS A 52 -8.59 2.27 1.24
C HIS A 52 -9.74 2.46 0.25
N GLY A 53 -10.23 3.70 0.07
CA GLY A 53 -11.26 3.99 -0.93
C GLY A 53 -10.83 3.63 -2.35
N ILE A 54 -9.58 3.94 -2.71
CA ILE A 54 -9.02 3.56 -4.02
C ILE A 54 -8.89 2.04 -4.14
N SER A 55 -8.48 1.33 -3.08
CA SER A 55 -8.33 -0.13 -3.12
C SER A 55 -9.65 -0.86 -3.33
N GLU A 56 -10.75 -0.37 -2.74
CA GLU A 56 -12.07 -0.97 -2.94
C GLU A 56 -12.60 -0.75 -4.36
N LEU A 57 -12.38 0.44 -4.96
CA LEU A 57 -12.74 0.66 -6.35
C LEU A 57 -11.80 -0.07 -7.32
N SER A 58 -10.54 -0.24 -6.98
CA SER A 58 -9.59 -1.07 -7.71
C SER A 58 -10.05 -2.53 -7.75
N PHE A 59 -10.47 -3.05 -6.61
CA PHE A 59 -11.09 -4.38 -6.49
C PHE A 59 -12.39 -4.49 -7.31
N ALA A 60 -13.26 -3.48 -7.26
CA ALA A 60 -14.47 -3.44 -8.08
C ALA A 60 -14.13 -3.48 -9.58
N GLY A 61 -13.15 -2.68 -10.00
CA GLY A 61 -12.67 -2.67 -11.38
C GLY A 61 -12.06 -4.00 -11.81
N ALA A 62 -11.23 -4.62 -10.95
CA ALA A 62 -10.64 -5.94 -11.19
C ALA A 62 -11.72 -7.02 -11.36
N SER A 63 -12.74 -7.00 -10.49
CA SER A 63 -13.87 -7.93 -10.52
C SER A 63 -14.75 -7.73 -11.77
N ALA A 64 -14.98 -6.48 -12.16
CA ALA A 64 -15.69 -6.14 -13.38
C ALA A 64 -14.90 -6.56 -14.63
N GLY A 65 -13.58 -6.32 -14.65
CA GLY A 65 -12.69 -6.78 -15.72
C GLY A 65 -12.70 -8.29 -15.88
N LEU A 66 -12.69 -9.02 -14.78
CA LEU A 66 -12.83 -10.49 -14.77
C LEU A 66 -14.17 -10.93 -15.33
N LEU A 67 -15.29 -10.29 -14.93
CA LEU A 67 -16.64 -10.60 -15.41
C LEU A 67 -16.80 -10.32 -16.90
N LEU A 68 -16.24 -9.21 -17.40
CA LEU A 68 -16.35 -8.78 -18.79
C LEU A 68 -15.31 -9.44 -19.71
N GLY A 69 -14.35 -10.19 -19.15
CA GLY A 69 -13.28 -10.84 -19.92
C GLY A 69 -12.23 -9.89 -20.50
N VAL A 70 -12.17 -8.65 -20.00
CA VAL A 70 -11.17 -7.64 -20.44
C VAL A 70 -9.82 -7.88 -19.77
N GLY A 71 -9.81 -8.35 -18.52
CA GLY A 71 -8.62 -8.63 -17.73
C GLY A 71 -8.70 -8.00 -16.34
N VAL A 72 -8.05 -8.67 -15.37
CA VAL A 72 -8.05 -8.23 -13.97
C VAL A 72 -7.18 -6.98 -13.80
N VAL A 73 -6.04 -6.95 -14.50
CA VAL A 73 -5.06 -5.84 -14.42
C VAL A 73 -5.67 -4.55 -14.95
N GLU A 74 -6.22 -4.61 -16.15
CA GLU A 74 -6.83 -3.48 -16.85
C GLU A 74 -8.02 -2.94 -16.05
N GLY A 75 -8.89 -3.84 -15.57
CA GLY A 75 -10.02 -3.46 -14.74
C GLY A 75 -9.58 -2.78 -13.43
N SER A 76 -8.57 -3.33 -12.75
CA SER A 76 -8.00 -2.76 -11.53
C SER A 76 -7.46 -1.34 -11.74
N ILE A 77 -6.70 -1.13 -12.81
CA ILE A 77 -6.15 0.19 -13.17
C ILE A 77 -7.28 1.19 -13.42
N VAL A 78 -8.28 0.81 -14.21
CA VAL A 78 -9.42 1.70 -14.51
C VAL A 78 -10.18 2.05 -13.24
N GLY A 79 -10.51 1.07 -12.39
CA GLY A 79 -11.21 1.30 -11.13
C GLY A 79 -10.45 2.22 -10.18
N SER A 80 -9.15 1.99 -10.02
CA SER A 80 -8.30 2.82 -9.16
C SER A 80 -8.12 4.25 -9.67
N LEU A 81 -7.97 4.43 -10.99
CA LEU A 81 -7.84 5.76 -11.59
C LEU A 81 -9.16 6.54 -11.51
N ILE A 82 -10.31 5.90 -11.70
CA ILE A 82 -11.62 6.51 -11.48
C ILE A 82 -11.73 6.99 -10.03
N ALA A 83 -11.39 6.14 -9.06
CA ALA A 83 -11.38 6.52 -7.65
C ALA A 83 -10.44 7.70 -7.37
N ALA A 84 -9.21 7.64 -7.89
CA ALA A 84 -8.22 8.69 -7.72
C ALA A 84 -8.69 10.04 -8.27
N VAL A 85 -9.31 10.04 -9.46
CA VAL A 85 -9.89 11.26 -10.06
C VAL A 85 -11.06 11.78 -9.23
N LEU A 86 -12.00 10.91 -8.85
CA LEU A 86 -13.17 11.30 -8.05
C LEU A 86 -12.74 11.91 -6.71
N ILE A 87 -11.85 11.24 -5.98
CA ILE A 87 -11.35 11.73 -4.69
C ILE A 87 -10.50 13.00 -4.88
N GLY A 88 -9.67 13.06 -5.92
CA GLY A 88 -8.79 14.20 -6.19
C GLY A 88 -9.54 15.46 -6.63
N VAL A 89 -10.58 15.31 -7.44
CA VAL A 89 -11.35 16.45 -7.97
C VAL A 89 -12.42 16.92 -6.97
N LEU A 90 -13.18 15.97 -6.40
CA LEU A 90 -14.29 16.28 -5.50
C LEU A 90 -13.81 16.55 -4.06
N GLY A 91 -12.73 15.93 -3.63
CA GLY A 91 -12.15 16.03 -2.28
C GLY A 91 -11.22 17.22 -2.10
N SER A 92 -11.56 18.40 -2.57
CA SER A 92 -10.71 19.60 -2.47
C SER A 92 -10.45 20.05 -1.02
N ARG A 93 -11.39 19.78 -0.08
CA ARG A 93 -11.24 19.97 1.36
C ARG A 93 -11.13 18.61 2.05
N ALA A 94 -10.36 18.55 3.16
CA ALA A 94 -10.16 17.31 3.89
C ALA A 94 -11.48 16.66 4.36
N ARG A 95 -12.44 17.47 4.80
CA ARG A 95 -13.78 17.01 5.23
C ARG A 95 -14.58 16.40 4.09
N ASP A 96 -14.60 17.08 2.94
CA ASP A 96 -15.31 16.61 1.74
C ASP A 96 -14.68 15.33 1.24
N ARG A 97 -13.34 15.24 1.23
CA ARG A 97 -12.57 14.06 0.84
C ARG A 97 -12.94 12.84 1.67
N ASN A 98 -12.98 12.96 2.99
CA ASN A 98 -13.32 11.84 3.87
C ASN A 98 -14.77 11.38 3.69
N SER A 99 -15.71 12.32 3.44
CA SER A 99 -17.10 11.99 3.17
C SER A 99 -17.26 11.23 1.84
N ILE A 100 -16.56 11.67 0.78
CA ILE A 100 -16.57 11.00 -0.52
C ILE A 100 -16.01 9.59 -0.39
N ILE A 101 -14.87 9.44 0.30
CA ILE A 101 -14.25 8.14 0.52
C ILE A 101 -15.20 7.21 1.29
N ALA A 102 -15.86 7.70 2.35
CA ALA A 102 -16.80 6.92 3.13
C ALA A 102 -17.98 6.38 2.32
N VAL A 103 -18.38 7.07 1.26
CA VAL A 103 -19.42 6.62 0.32
C VAL A 103 -18.86 5.67 -0.73
N LEU A 104 -17.67 5.98 -1.28
CA LEU A 104 -17.04 5.18 -2.33
C LEU A 104 -16.58 3.79 -1.85
N MET A 105 -16.16 3.67 -0.60
CA MET A 105 -15.68 2.39 -0.04
C MET A 105 -16.76 1.29 -0.09
N PRO A 106 -17.92 1.44 0.59
CA PRO A 106 -18.96 0.41 0.56
C PRO A 106 -19.55 0.21 -0.84
N PHE A 107 -19.61 1.26 -1.65
CA PHE A 107 -20.05 1.19 -3.03
C PHE A 107 -19.10 0.33 -3.88
N GLY A 108 -17.78 0.58 -3.80
CA GLY A 108 -16.77 -0.20 -4.51
C GLY A 108 -16.79 -1.66 -4.09
N LEU A 109 -16.78 -1.93 -2.78
CA LEU A 109 -16.86 -3.28 -2.25
C LEU A 109 -18.13 -4.00 -2.72
N GLY A 110 -19.28 -3.34 -2.67
CA GLY A 110 -20.56 -3.88 -3.09
C GLY A 110 -20.60 -4.25 -4.57
N ILE A 111 -20.12 -3.36 -5.45
CA ILE A 111 -20.01 -3.64 -6.90
C ILE A 111 -19.02 -4.78 -7.16
N GLY A 112 -17.87 -4.77 -6.49
CA GLY A 112 -16.87 -5.82 -6.65
C GLY A 112 -17.43 -7.21 -6.30
N ILE A 113 -18.11 -7.32 -5.15
CA ILE A 113 -18.79 -8.57 -4.73
C ILE A 113 -19.89 -8.96 -5.72
N LEU A 114 -20.69 -8.01 -6.20
CA LEU A 114 -21.74 -8.27 -7.20
C LEU A 114 -21.15 -8.84 -8.49
N CYS A 115 -20.08 -8.23 -9.02
CA CYS A 115 -19.39 -8.73 -10.21
C CYS A 115 -18.85 -10.16 -10.00
N LEU A 116 -18.25 -10.43 -8.82
CA LEU A 116 -17.78 -11.79 -8.49
C LEU A 116 -18.93 -12.80 -8.31
N ALA A 117 -20.07 -12.38 -7.77
CA ALA A 117 -21.23 -13.23 -7.64
C ALA A 117 -21.79 -13.65 -9.01
N LEU A 118 -21.78 -12.74 -9.97
CA LEU A 118 -22.23 -12.97 -11.33
C LEU A 118 -21.21 -13.73 -12.20
N TYR A 119 -19.93 -13.76 -11.79
CA TYR A 119 -18.89 -14.45 -12.55
C TYR A 119 -19.06 -15.99 -12.47
N PRO A 120 -19.16 -16.70 -13.61
CA PRO A 120 -19.42 -18.13 -13.63
C PRO A 120 -18.18 -19.01 -13.38
N GLY A 121 -16.99 -18.39 -13.21
CA GLY A 121 -15.71 -19.09 -13.06
C GLY A 121 -15.46 -19.68 -11.66
N ARG A 122 -14.28 -20.29 -11.50
CA ARG A 122 -13.86 -20.99 -10.27
C ARG A 122 -13.82 -20.07 -9.05
N SER A 123 -14.26 -20.60 -7.90
CA SER A 123 -14.28 -19.86 -6.62
C SER A 123 -12.88 -19.36 -6.16
N ALA A 124 -11.81 -20.08 -6.52
CA ALA A 124 -10.45 -19.69 -6.18
C ALA A 124 -10.06 -18.29 -6.73
N ASN A 125 -10.49 -17.97 -7.97
CA ASN A 125 -10.25 -16.66 -8.57
C ASN A 125 -11.02 -15.56 -7.85
N LYS A 126 -12.17 -15.87 -7.25
CA LYS A 126 -13.00 -14.91 -6.51
C LYS A 126 -12.34 -14.49 -5.21
N PHE A 127 -11.79 -15.43 -4.45
CA PHE A 127 -11.12 -15.16 -3.18
C PHE A 127 -9.73 -14.53 -3.37
N GLY A 128 -9.02 -14.92 -4.43
CA GLY A 128 -7.67 -14.40 -4.72
C GLY A 128 -7.62 -12.88 -4.89
N LEU A 129 -8.68 -12.25 -5.44
CA LEU A 129 -8.75 -10.79 -5.58
C LEU A 129 -8.89 -10.05 -4.25
N LEU A 130 -9.49 -10.68 -3.23
CA LEU A 130 -9.62 -10.10 -1.88
C LEU A 130 -8.39 -10.33 -1.03
N THR A 131 -7.87 -11.57 -1.04
CA THR A 131 -6.78 -12.00 -0.15
C THR A 131 -5.38 -11.87 -0.76
N GLY A 132 -5.32 -11.62 -2.09
CA GLY A 132 -4.09 -11.57 -2.85
C GLY A 132 -3.63 -12.93 -3.35
N GLN A 133 -2.83 -12.93 -4.42
CA GLN A 133 -2.23 -14.11 -5.05
C GLN A 133 -0.70 -14.01 -5.07
N ILE A 134 -0.11 -13.39 -4.07
CA ILE A 134 1.35 -13.12 -4.03
C ILE A 134 2.20 -14.41 -4.12
N VAL A 135 1.62 -15.57 -3.82
CA VAL A 135 2.29 -16.88 -3.96
C VAL A 135 2.39 -17.34 -5.41
N ALA A 136 1.57 -16.81 -6.31
CA ALA A 136 1.47 -17.30 -7.69
C ALA A 136 1.63 -16.15 -8.71
N VAL A 137 2.63 -15.29 -8.51
CA VAL A 137 2.94 -14.19 -9.45
C VAL A 137 3.60 -14.80 -10.69
N ASP A 138 2.91 -14.75 -11.83
CA ASP A 138 3.45 -15.16 -13.11
C ASP A 138 4.30 -14.05 -13.78
N ASP A 139 5.06 -14.41 -14.82
CA ASP A 139 5.94 -13.47 -15.51
C ASP A 139 5.19 -12.28 -16.14
N PRO A 140 4.00 -12.43 -16.77
CA PRO A 140 3.21 -11.31 -17.27
C PRO A 140 2.78 -10.36 -16.15
N GLN A 141 2.33 -10.87 -15.01
CA GLN A 141 1.92 -10.05 -13.87
C GLN A 141 3.11 -9.28 -13.28
N LEU A 142 4.27 -9.94 -13.16
CA LEU A 142 5.51 -9.31 -12.72
C LEU A 142 5.93 -8.20 -13.69
N GLY A 143 5.80 -8.41 -15.00
CA GLY A 143 6.06 -7.42 -16.03
C GLY A 143 5.18 -6.18 -15.88
N TRP A 144 3.87 -6.35 -15.70
CA TRP A 144 2.94 -5.26 -15.43
C TRP A 144 3.29 -4.51 -14.13
N LEU A 145 3.58 -5.25 -13.06
CA LEU A 145 3.99 -4.66 -11.79
C LEU A 145 5.22 -3.77 -11.94
N ILE A 146 6.28 -4.29 -12.57
CA ILE A 146 7.53 -3.53 -12.74
C ILE A 146 7.28 -2.30 -13.62
N GLY A 147 6.57 -2.46 -14.74
CA GLY A 147 6.28 -1.35 -15.66
C GLY A 147 5.52 -0.21 -14.98
N ILE A 148 4.43 -0.52 -14.27
CA ILE A 148 3.66 0.49 -13.56
C ILE A 148 4.45 1.07 -12.37
N SER A 149 5.22 0.24 -11.66
CA SER A 149 6.07 0.71 -10.56
C SER A 149 7.12 1.71 -11.03
N VAL A 150 7.73 1.49 -12.18
CA VAL A 150 8.66 2.44 -12.80
C VAL A 150 7.96 3.77 -13.12
N VAL A 151 6.76 3.72 -13.71
CA VAL A 151 5.96 4.93 -13.99
C VAL A 151 5.65 5.69 -12.71
N VAL A 152 5.24 4.99 -11.65
CA VAL A 152 4.94 5.59 -10.34
C VAL A 152 6.19 6.21 -9.72
N LEU A 153 7.32 5.50 -9.71
CA LEU A 153 8.56 5.98 -9.12
C LEU A 153 9.14 7.18 -9.88
N VAL A 154 9.15 7.14 -11.21
CA VAL A 154 9.57 8.25 -12.06
C VAL A 154 8.65 9.46 -11.88
N GLY A 155 7.33 9.25 -11.93
CA GLY A 155 6.35 10.31 -11.69
C GLY A 155 6.50 10.93 -10.30
N LEU A 156 6.69 10.11 -9.27
CA LEU A 156 6.93 10.59 -7.91
C LEU A 156 8.25 11.37 -7.79
N ALA A 157 9.31 10.90 -8.43
CA ALA A 157 10.61 11.58 -8.44
C ALA A 157 10.52 12.98 -9.09
N LEU A 158 9.76 13.11 -10.19
CA LEU A 158 9.55 14.38 -10.88
C LEU A 158 8.82 15.40 -10.00
N ILE A 159 7.81 14.96 -9.24
CA ILE A 159 7.03 15.84 -8.37
C ILE A 159 7.54 15.89 -6.93
N TRP A 160 8.61 15.16 -6.57
CA TRP A 160 9.07 14.98 -5.20
C TRP A 160 9.27 16.29 -4.45
N ARG A 161 10.06 17.20 -5.03
CA ARG A 161 10.40 18.49 -4.39
C ARG A 161 9.16 19.38 -4.18
N PRO A 162 8.35 19.69 -5.21
CA PRO A 162 7.15 20.50 -5.02
C PRO A 162 6.11 19.81 -4.14
N LEU A 163 6.00 18.46 -4.20
CA LEU A 163 5.10 17.70 -3.38
C LEU A 163 5.48 17.75 -1.89
N THR A 164 6.77 17.59 -1.57
CA THR A 164 7.30 17.71 -0.20
C THR A 164 6.99 19.08 0.36
N PHE A 165 7.26 20.14 -0.40
CA PHE A 165 7.01 21.51 0.04
C PHE A 165 5.50 21.78 0.27
N ALA A 166 4.65 21.38 -0.67
CA ALA A 166 3.19 21.50 -0.54
C ALA A 166 2.59 20.60 0.54
N SER A 167 3.30 19.56 0.99
CA SER A 167 2.87 18.68 2.10
C SER A 167 3.18 19.26 3.47
N VAL A 168 4.14 20.20 3.56
CA VAL A 168 4.45 20.91 4.81
C VAL A 168 3.52 22.11 5.00
N ASP A 169 3.35 22.94 3.97
CA ASP A 169 2.46 24.10 3.99
C ASP A 169 1.92 24.37 2.57
N ALA A 170 0.65 24.03 2.38
CA ALA A 170 -0.01 24.18 1.08
C ALA A 170 -0.27 25.63 0.70
N ASP A 171 -0.53 26.51 1.68
CA ASP A 171 -0.84 27.93 1.45
C ASP A 171 0.41 28.70 1.05
N VAL A 172 1.52 28.44 1.75
CA VAL A 172 2.84 29.02 1.40
C VAL A 172 3.31 28.51 0.04
N ALA A 173 3.08 27.22 -0.28
CA ALA A 173 3.42 26.67 -1.58
C ALA A 173 2.61 27.35 -2.71
N ALA A 174 1.31 27.55 -2.50
CA ALA A 174 0.44 28.25 -3.45
C ALA A 174 0.88 29.74 -3.64
N ALA A 175 1.23 30.43 -2.55
CA ALA A 175 1.73 31.81 -2.60
C ALA A 175 3.05 31.93 -3.38
N ARG A 176 3.84 30.85 -3.44
CA ARG A 176 5.07 30.75 -4.25
C ARG A 176 4.84 30.28 -5.69
N GLY A 177 3.58 30.20 -6.14
CA GLY A 177 3.23 29.84 -7.51
C GLY A 177 3.25 28.33 -7.81
N ILE A 178 3.33 27.47 -6.79
CA ILE A 178 3.21 26.02 -7.00
C ILE A 178 1.75 25.68 -7.22
N PRO A 179 1.39 24.98 -8.33
CA PRO A 179 0.02 24.58 -8.61
C PRO A 179 -0.44 23.43 -7.71
N THR A 180 -0.73 23.70 -6.44
CA THR A 180 -1.01 22.70 -5.40
C THR A 180 -2.17 21.77 -5.75
N ARG A 181 -3.19 22.28 -6.49
CA ARG A 181 -4.33 21.47 -6.96
C ARG A 181 -3.90 20.44 -8.02
N ALA A 182 -3.16 20.87 -9.05
CA ALA A 182 -2.66 19.97 -10.08
C ALA A 182 -1.70 18.94 -9.50
N LEU A 183 -0.83 19.35 -8.57
CA LEU A 183 0.09 18.48 -7.86
C LEU A 183 -0.64 17.44 -7.00
N SER A 184 -1.74 17.82 -6.36
CA SER A 184 -2.58 16.90 -5.59
C SER A 184 -3.25 15.86 -6.50
N ILE A 185 -3.78 16.26 -7.65
CA ILE A 185 -4.38 15.35 -8.63
C ILE A 185 -3.31 14.40 -9.20
N ALA A 186 -2.14 14.93 -9.58
CA ALA A 186 -1.03 14.11 -10.06
C ALA A 186 -0.61 13.05 -9.03
N PHE A 187 -0.48 13.45 -7.76
CA PHE A 187 -0.19 12.51 -6.67
C PHE A 187 -1.30 11.46 -6.50
N MET A 188 -2.58 11.85 -6.58
CA MET A 188 -3.70 10.92 -6.49
C MET A 188 -3.67 9.87 -7.62
N LEU A 189 -3.32 10.28 -8.85
CA LEU A 189 -3.17 9.35 -9.98
C LEU A 189 -2.02 8.36 -9.75
N LEU A 190 -0.87 8.84 -9.27
CA LEU A 190 0.26 7.98 -8.91
C LEU A 190 -0.11 7.02 -7.77
N LEU A 191 -0.84 7.51 -6.77
CA LEU A 191 -1.38 6.69 -5.69
C LEU A 191 -2.36 5.63 -6.24
N GLY A 192 -3.25 6.02 -7.17
CA GLY A 192 -4.17 5.10 -7.83
C GLY A 192 -3.43 3.97 -8.55
N LEU A 193 -2.39 4.28 -9.33
CA LEU A 193 -1.56 3.29 -10.00
C LEU A 193 -0.83 2.37 -9.00
N ALA A 194 -0.25 2.93 -7.95
CA ALA A 194 0.42 2.14 -6.90
C ALA A 194 -0.55 1.19 -6.19
N VAL A 195 -1.77 1.65 -5.88
CA VAL A 195 -2.82 0.83 -5.29
C VAL A 195 -3.29 -0.26 -6.25
N ALA A 196 -3.47 0.07 -7.55
CA ALA A 196 -3.92 -0.90 -8.55
C ALA A 196 -3.00 -2.13 -8.63
N VAL A 197 -1.68 -1.93 -8.70
CA VAL A 197 -0.73 -3.04 -8.74
C VAL A 197 -0.61 -3.76 -7.40
N SER A 198 -0.77 -3.04 -6.29
CA SER A 198 -0.76 -3.64 -4.96
C SER A 198 -1.95 -4.56 -4.75
N VAL A 199 -3.17 -4.13 -5.13
CA VAL A 199 -4.41 -4.92 -4.97
C VAL A 199 -4.32 -6.26 -5.69
N GLN A 200 -3.76 -6.30 -6.88
CA GLN A 200 -3.66 -7.54 -7.67
C GLN A 200 -2.75 -8.59 -7.03
N ILE A 201 -1.71 -8.18 -6.35
CA ILE A 201 -0.69 -9.08 -5.79
C ILE A 201 -0.99 -9.41 -4.34
N VAL A 202 -1.28 -8.41 -3.52
CA VAL A 202 -1.46 -8.58 -2.08
C VAL A 202 -2.92 -8.54 -1.63
N GLY A 203 -3.84 -8.23 -2.54
CA GLY A 203 -5.27 -8.09 -2.24
C GLY A 203 -5.63 -6.74 -1.62
N SER A 204 -6.92 -6.35 -1.73
CA SER A 204 -7.39 -5.03 -1.28
C SER A 204 -7.23 -4.81 0.23
N LEU A 205 -7.33 -5.87 1.03
CA LEU A 205 -7.24 -5.79 2.49
C LEU A 205 -5.83 -5.47 3.01
N LEU A 206 -4.78 -5.93 2.31
CA LEU A 206 -3.39 -5.78 2.76
C LEU A 206 -2.74 -4.47 2.30
N VAL A 207 -3.31 -3.79 1.31
CA VAL A 207 -2.74 -2.57 0.72
C VAL A 207 -2.47 -1.49 1.77
N LEU A 208 -3.38 -1.30 2.74
CA LEU A 208 -3.16 -0.36 3.85
C LEU A 208 -1.95 -0.70 4.70
N ALA A 209 -1.74 -1.98 4.99
CA ALA A 209 -0.60 -2.42 5.80
C ALA A 209 0.74 -2.12 5.11
N ILE A 210 0.76 -2.10 3.77
CA ILE A 210 1.97 -1.88 2.98
C ILE A 210 2.22 -0.38 2.74
N LEU A 211 1.19 0.39 2.41
CA LEU A 211 1.34 1.80 2.07
C LEU A 211 1.33 2.72 3.30
N VAL A 212 0.65 2.35 4.37
CA VAL A 212 0.42 3.24 5.52
C VAL A 212 1.31 2.89 6.69
N THR A 213 1.35 1.61 7.11
CA THR A 213 2.00 1.21 8.35
C THR A 213 3.51 1.47 8.39
N PRO A 214 4.31 1.17 7.33
CA PRO A 214 5.74 1.42 7.34
C PRO A 214 6.08 2.91 7.43
N ALA A 215 5.34 3.75 6.70
CA ALA A 215 5.51 5.20 6.76
C ALA A 215 5.13 5.77 8.13
N ALA A 216 4.02 5.29 8.70
CA ALA A 216 3.60 5.65 10.05
C ALA A 216 4.66 5.25 11.11
N ALA A 217 5.31 4.09 10.94
CA ALA A 217 6.39 3.64 11.79
C ALA A 217 7.64 4.53 11.66
N ALA A 218 8.05 4.86 10.42
CA ALA A 218 9.21 5.71 10.14
C ALA A 218 9.04 7.12 10.72
N LEU A 219 7.85 7.71 10.62
CA LEU A 219 7.52 9.01 11.18
C LEU A 219 7.57 9.05 12.73
N ARG A 220 7.52 7.89 13.40
CA ARG A 220 7.74 7.83 14.86
C ARG A 220 9.20 7.95 15.28
N LEU A 221 10.13 7.62 14.39
CA LEU A 221 11.56 7.62 14.68
C LEU A 221 12.26 8.89 14.21
N SER A 222 11.79 9.53 13.15
CA SER A 222 12.44 10.69 12.54
C SER A 222 11.43 11.67 11.93
N ALA A 223 11.83 12.95 11.84
CA ALA A 223 11.14 13.99 11.08
C ALA A 223 11.96 14.43 9.84
N SER A 224 13.11 13.79 9.57
CA SER A 224 13.98 14.14 8.45
C SER A 224 13.35 13.73 7.12
N PRO A 225 13.30 14.64 6.12
CA PRO A 225 12.71 14.34 4.80
C PRO A 225 13.51 13.32 3.98
N VAL A 226 14.70 12.95 4.41
CA VAL A 226 15.54 11.92 3.78
C VAL A 226 15.47 10.61 4.54
N VAL A 227 15.50 10.67 5.89
CA VAL A 227 15.53 9.48 6.73
C VAL A 227 14.17 8.77 6.74
N VAL A 228 13.06 9.53 6.76
CA VAL A 228 11.71 8.96 6.79
C VAL A 228 11.41 8.09 5.57
N PRO A 229 11.64 8.54 4.32
CA PRO A 229 11.45 7.69 3.15
C PRO A 229 12.32 6.43 3.16
N LEU A 230 13.59 6.56 3.56
CA LEU A 230 14.51 5.43 3.63
C LEU A 230 14.05 4.37 4.64
N LEU A 231 13.68 4.80 5.85
CA LEU A 231 13.13 3.90 6.88
C LEU A 231 11.81 3.27 6.44
N SER A 232 10.92 4.06 5.80
CA SER A 232 9.65 3.57 5.32
C SER A 232 9.83 2.46 4.27
N VAL A 233 10.75 2.64 3.31
CA VAL A 233 11.09 1.61 2.32
C VAL A 233 11.67 0.39 3.00
N LEU A 234 12.61 0.55 3.92
CA LEU A 234 13.24 -0.56 4.64
C LEU A 234 12.20 -1.39 5.41
N PHE A 235 11.28 -0.73 6.10
CA PHE A 235 10.21 -1.40 6.85
C PHE A 235 9.20 -2.07 5.92
N ALA A 236 8.81 -1.44 4.81
CA ALA A 236 7.88 -2.00 3.85
C ALA A 236 8.46 -3.24 3.15
N VAL A 237 9.70 -3.15 2.65
CA VAL A 237 10.41 -4.28 2.03
C VAL A 237 10.63 -5.39 3.05
N GLY A 238 11.08 -5.03 4.26
CA GLY A 238 11.29 -6.01 5.34
C GLY A 238 10.02 -6.75 5.74
N ALA A 239 8.88 -6.05 5.82
CA ALA A 239 7.59 -6.67 6.14
C ALA A 239 7.09 -7.58 5.01
N LEU A 240 7.18 -7.14 3.75
CA LEU A 240 6.72 -7.92 2.60
C LEU A 240 7.61 -9.12 2.34
N VAL A 241 8.90 -8.90 2.14
CA VAL A 241 9.84 -10.00 1.86
C VAL A 241 9.92 -10.94 3.06
N GLY A 242 10.01 -10.41 4.29
CA GLY A 242 10.00 -11.22 5.50
C GLY A 242 8.71 -12.04 5.66
N GLY A 243 7.55 -11.45 5.34
CA GLY A 243 6.26 -12.13 5.35
C GLY A 243 6.18 -13.26 4.32
N ILE A 244 6.69 -13.01 3.10
CA ILE A 244 6.77 -14.04 2.04
C ILE A 244 7.68 -15.19 2.48
N LEU A 245 8.88 -14.89 2.97
CA LEU A 245 9.85 -15.88 3.42
C LEU A 245 9.34 -16.71 4.60
N LEU A 246 8.61 -16.13 5.55
CA LEU A 246 8.00 -16.86 6.64
C LEU A 246 6.83 -17.73 6.18
N ALA A 247 6.04 -17.25 5.22
CA ALA A 247 4.90 -18.01 4.69
C ALA A 247 5.33 -19.24 3.87
N LEU A 248 6.57 -19.27 3.35
CA LEU A 248 7.16 -20.44 2.71
C LEU A 248 7.26 -21.67 3.64
N GLY A 249 7.42 -21.43 4.93
CA GLY A 249 7.50 -22.48 5.95
C GLY A 249 6.15 -22.94 6.50
N GLY A 250 5.01 -22.53 5.90
CA GLY A 250 3.70 -22.87 6.45
C GLY A 250 2.59 -22.98 5.42
N SER A 251 1.43 -23.50 5.83
CA SER A 251 0.22 -23.59 5.02
C SER A 251 -0.71 -22.36 5.13
N ILE A 252 -0.27 -21.31 5.84
CA ILE A 252 -1.06 -20.11 6.13
C ILE A 252 -0.84 -19.09 5.01
N PRO A 253 -1.87 -18.35 4.57
CA PRO A 253 -1.74 -17.25 3.61
C PRO A 253 -0.71 -16.21 4.06
N ILE A 254 -0.05 -15.54 3.10
CA ILE A 254 1.02 -14.56 3.37
C ILE A 254 0.52 -13.32 4.14
N SER A 255 -0.73 -12.92 3.91
CA SER A 255 -1.29 -11.69 4.46
C SER A 255 -1.19 -11.55 5.99
N PRO A 256 -1.49 -12.58 6.81
CA PRO A 256 -1.27 -12.54 8.25
C PRO A 256 0.19 -12.30 8.67
N TYR A 257 1.16 -12.90 7.96
CA TYR A 257 2.57 -12.70 8.29
C TYR A 257 3.01 -11.26 8.03
N VAL A 258 2.68 -10.70 6.85
CA VAL A 258 3.02 -9.33 6.47
C VAL A 258 2.37 -8.32 7.43
N THR A 259 1.09 -8.49 7.77
CA THR A 259 0.40 -7.58 8.69
C THR A 259 0.97 -7.64 10.10
N THR A 260 1.30 -8.84 10.58
CA THR A 260 1.90 -9.02 11.92
C THR A 260 3.28 -8.39 11.98
N ILE A 261 4.15 -8.60 10.98
CA ILE A 261 5.48 -7.98 10.91
C ILE A 261 5.35 -6.45 10.84
N SER A 262 4.49 -5.93 9.95
CA SER A 262 4.25 -4.49 9.83
C SER A 262 3.79 -3.88 11.14
N PHE A 263 2.84 -4.54 11.83
CA PHE A 263 2.35 -4.08 13.13
C PHE A 263 3.43 -4.14 14.20
N ALA A 264 4.23 -5.22 14.26
CA ALA A 264 5.32 -5.35 15.20
C ALA A 264 6.37 -4.25 15.01
N ILE A 265 6.76 -3.96 13.75
CA ILE A 265 7.65 -2.84 13.42
C ILE A 265 7.07 -1.51 13.92
N TYR A 266 5.78 -1.24 13.64
CA TYR A 266 5.13 -0.02 14.09
C TYR A 266 5.08 0.08 15.62
N ALA A 267 4.74 -1.00 16.33
CA ALA A 267 4.68 -1.03 17.80
C ALA A 267 6.05 -0.74 18.42
N VAL A 268 7.11 -1.37 17.90
CA VAL A 268 8.49 -1.13 18.34
C VAL A 268 8.89 0.33 18.09
N CYS A 269 8.66 0.86 16.89
CA CYS A 269 8.98 2.24 16.55
C CYS A 269 8.21 3.24 17.44
N ARG A 270 6.96 2.95 17.79
CA ARG A 270 6.15 3.78 18.68
C ARG A 270 6.69 3.80 20.11
N ILE A 271 7.15 2.65 20.62
CA ILE A 271 7.76 2.55 21.95
C ILE A 271 9.08 3.31 22.01
N ILE A 272 9.93 3.16 20.99
CA ILE A 272 11.23 3.86 20.93
C ILE A 272 11.04 5.37 20.77
N GLY A 273 10.16 5.81 19.85
CA GLY A 273 9.89 7.22 19.61
C GLY A 273 9.28 7.94 20.82
N SER A 274 8.42 7.27 21.60
CA SER A 274 7.85 7.85 22.82
C SER A 274 8.89 8.10 23.91
N LYS A 275 9.91 7.27 24.01
CA LYS A 275 11.03 7.44 24.96
C LYS A 275 11.92 8.62 24.57
N GLY A 276 12.14 8.88 23.29
CA GLY A 276 12.90 10.02 22.78
C GLY A 276 12.26 11.36 23.14
N VAL A 277 10.95 11.50 22.89
CA VAL A 277 10.19 12.72 23.24
C VAL A 277 10.16 12.99 24.75
N ARG A 278 10.05 11.93 25.56
CA ARG A 278 10.07 12.07 27.03
C ARG A 278 11.44 12.53 27.55
N ARG A 279 12.54 12.04 26.96
CA ARG A 279 13.91 12.48 27.33
C ARG A 279 14.18 13.94 26.97
N SER A 280 13.74 14.41 25.80
CA SER A 280 13.91 15.81 25.42
C SER A 280 13.11 16.77 26.31
N ARG A 281 11.90 16.40 26.75
CA ARG A 281 11.09 17.21 27.69
C ARG A 281 11.73 17.30 29.07
N LEU A 282 12.33 16.23 29.58
CA LEU A 282 13.02 16.23 30.88
C LEU A 282 14.32 17.04 30.80
N ALA A 283 15.04 17.04 29.68
CA ALA A 283 16.25 17.85 29.51
C ALA A 283 15.98 19.36 29.46
N VAL A 284 14.83 19.77 28.91
CA VAL A 284 14.40 21.18 28.82
C VAL A 284 13.76 21.68 30.13
N GLY A 285 13.10 20.79 30.89
CA GLY A 285 12.43 21.12 32.17
C GLY A 285 13.33 21.13 33.39
N GLY A 286 14.57 20.58 33.34
CA GLY A 286 15.56 20.54 34.44
C GLY A 286 16.47 21.77 34.53
N GLY A 287 16.28 22.79 33.71
CA GLY A 287 17.09 24.03 33.67
C GLY A 287 16.42 25.27 34.30
N ARG A 288 15.48 25.07 35.24
CA ARG A 288 14.88 26.18 36.02
C ARG A 288 15.18 26.02 37.48
#